data_b5b81cc894910df4ae1ab0afdc50ae62
#
_entry.id   b5b81cc894910df4ae1ab0afdc50ae62
#
_cell.length_a   1.000
_cell.length_b   1.000
_cell.length_c   1.000
_cell.angle_alpha   90.00
_cell.angle_beta   90.00
_cell.angle_gamma   90.00
#
_symmetry.space_group_name_H-M   'P 1'
#
loop_
_entity.id
_entity.type
_entity.pdbx_description
1 polymer ?
#
loop_
_entity_poly.entity_id
_entity_poly.type
_entity_poly.pdbx_seq_one_letter_code
_entity_poly.pdbx_strand_id
1 'polypeptide(L)'
;MNESVLSFKDKYFGDKNFYKMTLTIAIPIIIQNLLTNLVSMADNIMVGQLGTNQMSGVAIINQLFFVFNLLVFGGMSGAGLFSAQYFGQKNHNGVRDVFRMKILIGITIIAISISVMIFLHEPLINMFLHEGSSSGNIQETFNYAKNYLYIMVIGIAPFVISNCYNTTLKESGQTVVPMKAGVLAVVFDIVLNYIFIFGKLGFPAMGVVGAAIATVISRFVECGYLVIYTHIHSNDYPFIKHCYRTLKVPGSLVKKIIVTGAPLMLNEFLWAGGLTLQTQALSTKGLATVGGLNICNTIGNISNCIFVTMGTTIAIVVGQLLGAGKLKEAKVTATRMAAFSLLISFGMIIILGLLGPVFPHFYNTTDEIRQLATKFIWAVAAATPFISLSNSEYFILRSGGKTIITFLFDSCFVCLVNVPVAICLTKFTAIHIVGIFFLVNMLEGIKALIGFIMVKKDIWLNTIVD
;
A
#
# COMPACT_ATOMS: atom_id res chain seq x y z
N MET A 1 -18.55 9.67 28.63
CA MET A 1 -17.73 9.19 29.76
C MET A 1 -16.56 10.14 29.92
N ASN A 2 -16.25 10.60 31.13
CA ASN A 2 -15.08 11.45 31.36
C ASN A 2 -13.80 10.61 31.29
N GLU A 3 -12.82 10.99 30.49
CA GLU A 3 -11.54 10.28 30.33
C GLU A 3 -10.77 10.06 31.64
N SER A 4 -10.95 10.97 32.60
CA SER A 4 -10.30 10.91 33.93
C SER A 4 -10.81 9.78 34.84
N VAL A 5 -11.85 9.04 34.43
CA VAL A 5 -12.50 7.99 35.23
C VAL A 5 -12.27 6.60 34.64
N LEU A 6 -11.71 6.49 33.42
CA LEU A 6 -11.44 5.19 32.81
C LEU A 6 -10.25 4.50 33.50
N SER A 7 -10.43 3.26 33.92
CA SER A 7 -9.35 2.38 34.35
C SER A 7 -8.30 2.26 33.23
N PHE A 8 -7.03 2.03 33.58
CA PHE A 8 -5.97 1.75 32.59
C PHE A 8 -6.40 0.66 31.60
N LYS A 9 -7.02 -0.41 32.09
CA LYS A 9 -7.55 -1.50 31.29
C LYS A 9 -8.59 -0.99 30.29
N ASP A 10 -9.55 -0.18 30.73
CA ASP A 10 -10.62 0.31 29.84
C ASP A 10 -10.15 1.35 28.84
N LYS A 11 -9.03 2.01 29.09
CA LYS A 11 -8.43 2.99 28.19
C LYS A 11 -7.72 2.33 27.01
N TYR A 12 -6.97 1.26 27.25
CA TYR A 12 -6.11 0.64 26.24
C TYR A 12 -6.66 -0.68 25.68
N PHE A 13 -7.54 -1.34 26.38
CA PHE A 13 -8.14 -2.60 25.95
C PHE A 13 -9.63 -2.43 25.69
N GLY A 14 -10.08 -2.98 24.58
CA GLY A 14 -11.49 -3.00 24.20
C GLY A 14 -12.22 -4.22 24.77
N ASP A 15 -13.53 -4.19 24.68
CA ASP A 15 -14.38 -5.36 24.92
C ASP A 15 -14.37 -6.32 23.72
N LYS A 16 -15.04 -7.47 23.87
CA LYS A 16 -15.16 -8.47 22.80
C LYS A 16 -15.76 -7.89 21.51
N ASN A 17 -16.70 -6.96 21.64
CA ASN A 17 -17.37 -6.35 20.48
C ASN A 17 -16.42 -5.44 19.71
N PHE A 18 -15.56 -4.70 20.43
CA PHE A 18 -14.50 -3.87 19.81
C PHE A 18 -13.56 -4.73 18.97
N TYR A 19 -13.03 -5.83 19.51
CA TYR A 19 -12.14 -6.71 18.75
C TYR A 19 -12.85 -7.37 17.57
N LYS A 20 -14.10 -7.82 17.75
CA LYS A 20 -14.90 -8.40 16.68
C LYS A 20 -15.10 -7.39 15.54
N MET A 21 -15.47 -6.14 15.85
CA MET A 21 -15.64 -5.07 14.87
C MET A 21 -14.34 -4.80 14.12
N THR A 22 -13.23 -4.62 14.84
CA THR A 22 -11.92 -4.33 14.25
C THR A 22 -11.46 -5.46 13.33
N LEU A 23 -11.56 -6.71 13.79
CA LEU A 23 -11.15 -7.88 13.00
C LEU A 23 -12.07 -8.12 11.79
N THR A 24 -13.37 -7.84 11.90
CA THR A 24 -14.31 -7.95 10.77
C THR A 24 -13.91 -7.01 9.61
N ILE A 25 -13.33 -5.86 9.91
CA ILE A 25 -12.84 -4.93 8.90
C ILE A 25 -11.42 -5.30 8.46
N ALA A 26 -10.52 -5.61 9.41
CA ALA A 26 -9.10 -5.83 9.14
C ALA A 26 -8.82 -7.13 8.39
N ILE A 27 -9.42 -8.25 8.80
CA ILE A 27 -9.12 -9.58 8.23
C ILE A 27 -9.37 -9.64 6.72
N PRO A 28 -10.51 -9.17 6.17
CA PRO A 28 -10.70 -9.17 4.72
C PRO A 28 -9.66 -8.34 3.98
N ILE A 29 -9.24 -7.20 4.52
CA ILE A 29 -8.22 -6.36 3.91
C ILE A 29 -6.84 -7.05 3.96
N ILE A 30 -6.49 -7.69 5.09
CA ILE A 30 -5.24 -8.46 5.22
C ILE A 30 -5.22 -9.58 4.18
N ILE A 31 -6.30 -10.37 4.08
CA ILE A 31 -6.40 -11.47 3.10
C ILE A 31 -6.22 -10.93 1.68
N GLN A 32 -6.91 -9.85 1.31
CA GLN A 32 -6.78 -9.24 -0.01
C GLN A 32 -5.33 -8.81 -0.30
N ASN A 33 -4.69 -8.10 0.62
CA ASN A 33 -3.33 -7.59 0.44
C ASN A 33 -2.29 -8.72 0.40
N LEU A 34 -2.41 -9.75 1.24
CA LEU A 34 -1.52 -10.92 1.22
C LEU A 34 -1.66 -11.69 -0.09
N LEU A 35 -2.88 -11.91 -0.57
CA LEU A 35 -3.11 -12.60 -1.83
C LEU A 35 -2.53 -11.81 -3.01
N THR A 36 -2.69 -10.49 -3.04
CA THR A 36 -2.08 -9.63 -4.08
C THR A 36 -0.55 -9.76 -4.08
N ASN A 37 0.09 -9.78 -2.91
CA ASN A 37 1.53 -9.98 -2.81
C ASN A 37 1.97 -11.38 -3.28
N LEU A 38 1.21 -12.42 -2.93
CA LEU A 38 1.48 -13.79 -3.38
C LEU A 38 1.35 -13.94 -4.90
N VAL A 39 0.37 -13.30 -5.52
CA VAL A 39 0.22 -13.28 -6.98
C VAL A 39 1.41 -12.60 -7.63
N SER A 40 1.77 -11.41 -7.18
CA SER A 40 2.95 -10.70 -7.73
C SER A 40 4.22 -11.55 -7.65
N MET A 41 4.36 -12.35 -6.58
CA MET A 41 5.47 -13.29 -6.44
C MET A 41 5.35 -14.46 -7.43
N ALA A 42 4.15 -15.03 -7.60
CA ALA A 42 3.90 -16.12 -8.55
C ALA A 42 4.16 -15.66 -9.99
N ASP A 43 3.69 -14.47 -10.36
CA ASP A 43 3.94 -13.86 -11.69
C ASP A 43 5.43 -13.70 -11.97
N ASN A 44 6.17 -13.18 -11.00
CA ASN A 44 7.63 -13.02 -11.12
C ASN A 44 8.33 -14.37 -11.29
N ILE A 45 7.89 -15.43 -10.59
CA ILE A 45 8.43 -16.78 -10.74
C ILE A 45 8.11 -17.35 -12.12
N MET A 46 6.85 -17.25 -12.59
CA MET A 46 6.42 -17.77 -13.88
C MET A 46 7.15 -17.05 -15.04
N VAL A 47 7.25 -15.73 -15.00
CA VAL A 47 7.98 -14.94 -16.00
C VAL A 47 9.48 -15.23 -15.92
N GLY A 48 10.03 -15.42 -14.72
CA GLY A 48 11.44 -15.78 -14.52
C GLY A 48 11.86 -17.09 -15.20
N GLN A 49 10.92 -18.03 -15.41
CA GLN A 49 11.18 -19.29 -16.13
C GLN A 49 11.33 -19.10 -17.65
N LEU A 50 10.91 -17.95 -18.20
CA LEU A 50 11.02 -17.66 -19.64
C LEU A 50 12.43 -17.26 -20.06
N GLY A 51 13.20 -16.65 -19.15
CA GLY A 51 14.58 -16.22 -19.38
C GLY A 51 14.87 -14.80 -18.88
N THR A 52 16.15 -14.44 -18.89
CA THR A 52 16.63 -13.20 -18.28
C THR A 52 16.11 -11.94 -19.00
N ASN A 53 16.09 -11.92 -20.33
CA ASN A 53 15.63 -10.76 -21.10
C ASN A 53 14.14 -10.49 -20.87
N GLN A 54 13.33 -11.55 -20.85
CA GLN A 54 11.89 -11.49 -20.58
C GLN A 54 11.61 -10.97 -19.17
N MET A 55 12.26 -11.56 -18.17
CA MET A 55 12.13 -11.17 -16.78
C MET A 55 12.53 -9.71 -16.54
N SER A 56 13.65 -9.28 -17.15
CA SER A 56 14.13 -7.89 -17.03
C SER A 56 13.17 -6.90 -17.67
N GLY A 57 12.61 -7.24 -18.86
CA GLY A 57 11.63 -6.39 -19.53
C GLY A 57 10.36 -6.20 -18.71
N VAL A 58 9.83 -7.27 -18.12
CA VAL A 58 8.66 -7.21 -17.24
C VAL A 58 8.96 -6.43 -15.94
N ALA A 59 10.15 -6.61 -15.35
CA ALA A 59 10.55 -5.91 -14.14
C ALA A 59 10.60 -4.39 -14.33
N ILE A 60 11.12 -3.92 -15.49
CA ILE A 60 11.13 -2.49 -15.84
C ILE A 60 9.69 -1.93 -15.86
N ILE A 61 8.78 -2.61 -16.52
CA ILE A 61 7.39 -2.15 -16.62
C ILE A 61 6.69 -2.21 -15.25
N ASN A 62 6.94 -3.23 -14.45
CA ASN A 62 6.41 -3.32 -13.09
C ASN A 62 6.87 -2.14 -12.22
N GLN A 63 8.10 -1.63 -12.41
CA GLN A 63 8.58 -0.42 -11.71
C GLN A 63 7.80 0.84 -12.14
N LEU A 64 7.48 0.97 -13.44
CA LEU A 64 6.62 2.07 -13.92
C LEU A 64 5.20 1.95 -13.36
N PHE A 65 4.65 0.74 -13.31
CA PHE A 65 3.33 0.49 -12.70
C PHE A 65 3.32 0.70 -11.19
N PHE A 66 4.45 0.52 -10.51
CA PHE A 66 4.56 0.88 -9.09
C PHE A 66 4.35 2.37 -8.87
N VAL A 67 4.99 3.23 -9.67
CA VAL A 67 4.78 4.69 -9.63
C VAL A 67 3.34 5.06 -9.94
N PHE A 68 2.74 4.41 -10.95
CA PHE A 68 1.32 4.56 -11.27
C PHE A 68 0.42 4.17 -10.09
N ASN A 69 0.70 3.06 -9.41
CA ASN A 69 -0.07 2.63 -8.24
C ASN A 69 0.00 3.66 -7.10
N LEU A 70 1.16 4.28 -6.86
CA LEU A 70 1.30 5.36 -5.89
C LEU A 70 0.43 6.58 -6.25
N LEU A 71 0.35 6.92 -7.54
CA LEU A 71 -0.50 8.01 -8.04
C LEU A 71 -1.98 7.70 -7.78
N VAL A 72 -2.44 6.47 -8.07
CA VAL A 72 -3.82 6.05 -7.82
C VAL A 72 -4.12 6.05 -6.33
N PHE A 73 -3.27 5.44 -5.52
CA PHE A 73 -3.46 5.38 -4.07
C PHE A 73 -3.46 6.77 -3.44
N GLY A 74 -2.50 7.61 -3.75
CA GLY A 74 -2.41 8.98 -3.25
C GLY A 74 -3.60 9.83 -3.67
N GLY A 75 -3.99 9.74 -4.97
CA GLY A 75 -5.13 10.49 -5.50
C GLY A 75 -6.47 10.11 -4.88
N MET A 76 -6.67 8.82 -4.57
CA MET A 76 -7.92 8.36 -3.93
C MET A 76 -7.95 8.62 -2.42
N SER A 77 -6.79 8.69 -1.78
CA SER A 77 -6.66 8.76 -0.32
C SER A 77 -7.27 10.04 0.27
N GLY A 78 -7.09 11.19 -0.37
CA GLY A 78 -7.67 12.45 0.09
C GLY A 78 -9.19 12.42 0.10
N ALA A 79 -9.80 11.92 -0.98
CA ALA A 79 -11.24 11.74 -1.09
C ALA A 79 -11.76 10.73 -0.05
N GLY A 80 -10.97 9.69 0.24
CA GLY A 80 -11.36 8.65 1.19
C GLY A 80 -11.66 9.13 2.59
N LEU A 81 -10.95 10.16 3.06
CA LEU A 81 -11.21 10.76 4.38
C LEU A 81 -12.63 11.35 4.47
N PHE A 82 -13.06 12.04 3.41
CA PHE A 82 -14.43 12.60 3.35
C PHE A 82 -15.46 11.50 3.24
N SER A 83 -15.19 10.44 2.45
CA SER A 83 -16.09 9.30 2.31
C SER A 83 -16.38 8.62 3.64
N ALA A 84 -15.33 8.32 4.43
CA ALA A 84 -15.47 7.70 5.75
C ALA A 84 -16.27 8.59 6.71
N GLN A 85 -16.00 9.90 6.74
CA GLN A 85 -16.71 10.82 7.62
C GLN A 85 -18.17 11.04 7.19
N TYR A 86 -18.47 11.21 5.89
CA TYR A 86 -19.87 11.29 5.41
C TYR A 86 -20.64 9.99 5.69
N PHE A 87 -19.98 8.85 5.56
CA PHE A 87 -20.61 7.58 5.93
C PHE A 87 -20.96 7.54 7.42
N GLY A 88 -20.06 8.01 8.28
CA GLY A 88 -20.30 8.15 9.72
C GLY A 88 -21.50 9.06 10.05
N GLN A 89 -21.69 10.14 9.30
CA GLN A 89 -22.88 11.03 9.39
C GLN A 89 -24.14 10.40 8.82
N LYS A 90 -24.08 9.21 8.19
CA LYS A 90 -25.17 8.62 7.39
C LYS A 90 -25.61 9.51 6.21
N ASN A 91 -24.71 10.37 5.75
CA ASN A 91 -24.95 11.26 4.60
C ASN A 91 -24.57 10.55 3.30
N HIS A 92 -25.50 9.74 2.77
CA HIS A 92 -25.27 8.97 1.54
C HIS A 92 -25.09 9.85 0.30
N ASN A 93 -25.61 11.08 0.30
CA ASN A 93 -25.41 12.04 -0.80
C ASN A 93 -23.96 12.55 -0.77
N GLY A 94 -23.41 12.86 0.41
CA GLY A 94 -22.01 13.22 0.57
C GLY A 94 -21.06 12.10 0.10
N VAL A 95 -21.34 10.86 0.50
CA VAL A 95 -20.56 9.69 0.02
C VAL A 95 -20.64 9.57 -1.51
N ARG A 96 -21.83 9.78 -2.12
CA ARG A 96 -22.02 9.78 -3.58
C ARG A 96 -21.19 10.85 -4.27
N ASP A 97 -21.18 12.07 -3.74
CA ASP A 97 -20.42 13.17 -4.35
C ASP A 97 -18.92 12.94 -4.23
N VAL A 98 -18.45 12.37 -3.12
CA VAL A 98 -17.06 11.92 -2.99
C VAL A 98 -16.72 10.79 -3.96
N PHE A 99 -17.62 9.83 -4.16
CA PHE A 99 -17.44 8.76 -5.14
C PHE A 99 -17.35 9.32 -6.57
N ARG A 100 -18.21 10.30 -6.92
CA ARG A 100 -18.11 11.03 -8.22
C ARG A 100 -16.74 11.72 -8.35
N MET A 101 -16.26 12.36 -7.28
CA MET A 101 -14.94 12.99 -7.30
C MET A 101 -13.83 11.97 -7.51
N LYS A 102 -13.90 10.78 -6.88
CA LYS A 102 -12.95 9.68 -7.15
C LYS A 102 -12.96 9.24 -8.60
N ILE A 103 -14.16 9.15 -9.22
CA ILE A 103 -14.27 8.84 -10.66
C ILE A 103 -13.60 9.92 -11.51
N LEU A 104 -13.82 11.21 -11.21
CA LEU A 104 -13.19 12.31 -11.94
C LEU A 104 -11.66 12.29 -11.80
N ILE A 105 -11.16 12.11 -10.58
CA ILE A 105 -9.72 11.90 -10.31
C ILE A 105 -9.22 10.69 -11.08
N GLY A 106 -9.97 9.58 -11.06
CA GLY A 106 -9.63 8.36 -11.77
C GLY A 106 -9.53 8.55 -13.28
N ILE A 107 -10.50 9.23 -13.90
CA ILE A 107 -10.46 9.57 -15.33
C ILE A 107 -9.22 10.40 -15.66
N THR A 108 -8.89 11.38 -14.82
CA THR A 108 -7.68 12.22 -15.00
C THR A 108 -6.41 11.38 -14.91
N ILE A 109 -6.32 10.49 -13.91
CA ILE A 109 -5.17 9.58 -13.75
C ILE A 109 -5.06 8.63 -14.94
N ILE A 110 -6.18 8.04 -15.41
CA ILE A 110 -6.19 7.17 -16.61
C ILE A 110 -5.65 7.93 -17.82
N ALA A 111 -6.19 9.13 -18.08
CA ALA A 111 -5.79 9.92 -19.25
C ALA A 111 -4.29 10.29 -19.21
N ILE A 112 -3.80 10.77 -18.07
CA ILE A 112 -2.39 11.12 -17.89
C ILE A 112 -1.50 9.88 -18.02
N SER A 113 -1.84 8.79 -17.34
CA SER A 113 -1.01 7.58 -17.31
C SER A 113 -0.94 6.90 -18.67
N ILE A 114 -2.07 6.79 -19.39
CA ILE A 114 -2.10 6.25 -20.75
C ILE A 114 -1.26 7.13 -21.69
N SER A 115 -1.44 8.47 -21.62
CA SER A 115 -0.67 9.41 -22.45
C SER A 115 0.83 9.28 -22.17
N VAL A 116 1.24 9.29 -20.90
CA VAL A 116 2.66 9.15 -20.52
C VAL A 116 3.23 7.81 -20.99
N MET A 117 2.51 6.71 -20.74
CA MET A 117 2.98 5.37 -21.09
C MET A 117 2.99 5.10 -22.61
N ILE A 118 2.14 5.75 -23.40
CA ILE A 118 2.15 5.60 -24.86
C ILE A 118 3.17 6.53 -25.52
N PHE A 119 3.19 7.82 -25.15
CA PHE A 119 4.06 8.79 -25.83
C PHE A 119 5.49 8.83 -25.31
N LEU A 120 5.72 8.44 -24.05
CA LEU A 120 7.03 8.47 -23.41
C LEU A 120 7.58 7.06 -23.09
N HIS A 121 7.05 5.99 -23.71
CA HIS A 121 7.49 4.62 -23.41
C HIS A 121 8.98 4.40 -23.68
N GLU A 122 9.50 4.93 -24.79
CA GLU A 122 10.92 4.76 -25.15
C GLU A 122 11.86 5.39 -24.12
N PRO A 123 11.77 6.70 -23.80
CA PRO A 123 12.63 7.27 -22.77
C PRO A 123 12.44 6.63 -21.39
N LEU A 124 11.20 6.25 -21.03
CA LEU A 124 10.94 5.61 -19.74
C LEU A 124 11.58 4.22 -19.62
N ILE A 125 11.50 3.39 -20.66
CA ILE A 125 12.16 2.08 -20.66
C ILE A 125 13.68 2.24 -20.69
N ASN A 126 14.19 3.16 -21.53
CA ASN A 126 15.63 3.39 -21.66
C ASN A 126 16.28 3.95 -20.38
N MET A 127 15.54 4.62 -19.50
CA MET A 127 16.06 5.02 -18.18
C MET A 127 16.54 3.85 -17.32
N PHE A 128 16.05 2.64 -17.56
CA PHE A 128 16.41 1.43 -16.82
C PHE A 128 17.39 0.53 -17.59
N LEU A 129 17.58 0.76 -18.90
CA LEU A 129 18.48 -0.02 -19.73
C LEU A 129 19.85 0.64 -19.76
N HIS A 130 20.83 0.09 -19.02
CA HIS A 130 22.20 0.57 -18.99
C HIS A 130 23.14 -0.50 -19.54
N GLU A 131 24.10 -0.10 -20.38
CA GLU A 131 25.16 -0.98 -20.86
C GLU A 131 25.99 -1.49 -19.67
N GLY A 132 26.12 -2.81 -19.55
CA GLY A 132 26.95 -3.45 -18.52
C GLY A 132 26.23 -4.02 -17.30
N SER A 133 24.90 -3.86 -17.18
CA SER A 133 24.16 -4.31 -15.96
C SER A 133 23.65 -5.74 -16.05
N SER A 134 23.64 -6.41 -17.19
CA SER A 134 23.13 -7.77 -17.33
C SER A 134 23.75 -8.49 -18.53
N SER A 135 23.86 -9.80 -18.42
CA SER A 135 24.29 -10.74 -19.46
C SER A 135 23.25 -10.90 -20.60
N GLY A 136 22.28 -9.96 -20.74
CA GLY A 136 21.19 -10.02 -21.68
C GLY A 136 21.32 -9.08 -22.87
N ASN A 137 20.52 -9.31 -23.92
CA ASN A 137 20.41 -8.46 -25.08
C ASN A 137 19.48 -7.27 -24.78
N ILE A 138 20.03 -6.04 -24.76
CA ILE A 138 19.31 -4.80 -24.46
C ILE A 138 18.12 -4.61 -25.41
N GLN A 139 18.31 -4.85 -26.71
CA GLN A 139 17.26 -4.67 -27.72
C GLN A 139 16.10 -5.66 -27.53
N GLU A 140 16.40 -6.92 -27.19
CA GLU A 140 15.37 -7.92 -26.88
C GLU A 140 14.61 -7.54 -25.59
N THR A 141 15.32 -7.13 -24.54
CA THR A 141 14.72 -6.67 -23.30
C THR A 141 13.78 -5.50 -23.52
N PHE A 142 14.21 -4.52 -24.34
CA PHE A 142 13.36 -3.39 -24.74
C PHE A 142 12.09 -3.85 -25.46
N ASN A 143 12.21 -4.78 -26.40
CA ASN A 143 11.06 -5.29 -27.15
C ASN A 143 10.07 -6.04 -26.25
N TYR A 144 10.56 -6.86 -25.32
CA TYR A 144 9.69 -7.53 -24.33
C TYR A 144 9.01 -6.52 -23.40
N ALA A 145 9.72 -5.51 -22.91
CA ALA A 145 9.15 -4.43 -22.11
C ALA A 145 8.05 -3.69 -22.87
N LYS A 146 8.32 -3.29 -24.11
CA LYS A 146 7.37 -2.57 -24.97
C LYS A 146 6.11 -3.38 -25.24
N ASN A 147 6.24 -4.66 -25.61
CA ASN A 147 5.08 -5.53 -25.87
C ASN A 147 4.24 -5.74 -24.61
N TYR A 148 4.89 -5.95 -23.47
CA TYR A 148 4.21 -6.07 -22.18
C TYR A 148 3.46 -4.78 -21.82
N LEU A 149 4.09 -3.62 -21.98
CA LEU A 149 3.53 -2.31 -21.69
C LEU A 149 2.25 -2.04 -22.48
N TYR A 150 2.24 -2.26 -23.78
CA TYR A 150 1.09 -1.96 -24.62
C TYR A 150 -0.17 -2.75 -24.23
N ILE A 151 0.00 -3.97 -23.76
CA ILE A 151 -1.11 -4.77 -23.26
C ILE A 151 -1.54 -4.28 -21.89
N MET A 152 -0.57 -4.02 -20.99
CA MET A 152 -0.84 -3.58 -19.63
C MET A 152 -1.55 -2.21 -19.56
N VAL A 153 -1.33 -1.33 -20.53
CA VAL A 153 -2.03 -0.04 -20.66
C VAL A 153 -3.54 -0.21 -20.76
N ILE A 154 -4.03 -1.28 -21.40
CA ILE A 154 -5.46 -1.61 -21.47
C ILE A 154 -6.02 -1.88 -20.07
N GLY A 155 -5.23 -2.47 -19.18
CA GLY A 155 -5.59 -2.78 -17.80
C GLY A 155 -5.60 -1.57 -16.85
N ILE A 156 -5.16 -0.37 -17.28
CA ILE A 156 -5.15 0.84 -16.45
C ILE A 156 -6.57 1.26 -16.07
N ALA A 157 -7.47 1.32 -17.05
CA ALA A 157 -8.85 1.76 -16.82
C ALA A 157 -9.62 0.87 -15.82
N PRO A 158 -9.72 -0.46 -16.03
CA PRO A 158 -10.40 -1.34 -15.08
C PRO A 158 -9.74 -1.31 -13.69
N PHE A 159 -8.42 -1.20 -13.58
CA PHE A 159 -7.73 -1.08 -12.32
C PHE A 159 -8.12 0.18 -11.54
N VAL A 160 -8.14 1.35 -12.17
CA VAL A 160 -8.52 2.61 -11.51
C VAL A 160 -9.99 2.59 -11.11
N ILE A 161 -10.88 2.09 -11.98
CA ILE A 161 -12.31 1.95 -11.67
C ILE A 161 -12.49 1.02 -10.47
N SER A 162 -11.84 -0.15 -10.47
CA SER A 162 -11.85 -1.07 -9.33
C SER A 162 -11.44 -0.38 -8.04
N ASN A 163 -10.40 0.47 -8.07
CA ASN A 163 -9.94 1.21 -6.90
C ASN A 163 -10.96 2.23 -6.39
N CYS A 164 -11.70 2.91 -7.28
CA CYS A 164 -12.79 3.81 -6.86
C CYS A 164 -13.85 3.07 -6.04
N TYR A 165 -14.30 1.90 -6.52
CA TYR A 165 -15.29 1.08 -5.83
C TYR A 165 -14.72 0.46 -4.55
N ASN A 166 -13.55 -0.17 -4.64
CA ASN A 166 -12.86 -0.86 -3.56
C ASN A 166 -12.66 0.07 -2.35
N THR A 167 -12.08 1.25 -2.58
CA THR A 167 -11.82 2.22 -1.49
C THR A 167 -13.12 2.73 -0.89
N THR A 168 -14.14 3.05 -1.70
CA THR A 168 -15.43 3.56 -1.19
C THR A 168 -16.18 2.51 -0.38
N LEU A 169 -16.18 1.25 -0.82
CA LEU A 169 -16.76 0.14 -0.07
C LEU A 169 -16.04 -0.06 1.27
N LYS A 170 -14.70 -0.05 1.28
CA LYS A 170 -13.91 -0.15 2.53
C LYS A 170 -14.20 0.99 3.49
N GLU A 171 -14.25 2.22 3.01
CA GLU A 171 -14.56 3.42 3.81
C GLU A 171 -15.99 3.39 4.37
N SER A 172 -16.89 2.69 3.69
CA SER A 172 -18.25 2.39 4.18
C SER A 172 -18.30 1.15 5.08
N GLY A 173 -17.14 0.61 5.50
CA GLY A 173 -17.06 -0.57 6.38
C GLY A 173 -17.31 -1.92 5.69
N GLN A 174 -17.53 -1.93 4.37
CA GLN A 174 -17.84 -3.12 3.59
C GLN A 174 -16.56 -3.70 2.96
N THR A 175 -15.78 -4.44 3.74
CA THR A 175 -14.46 -4.95 3.32
C THR A 175 -14.52 -6.35 2.69
N VAL A 176 -15.59 -7.10 2.91
CA VAL A 176 -15.75 -8.48 2.41
C VAL A 176 -15.95 -8.50 0.89
N VAL A 177 -16.69 -7.54 0.32
CA VAL A 177 -16.96 -7.48 -1.13
C VAL A 177 -15.67 -7.21 -1.91
N PRO A 178 -14.85 -6.19 -1.56
CA PRO A 178 -13.52 -6.02 -2.14
C PRO A 178 -12.60 -7.23 -2.00
N MET A 179 -12.62 -7.91 -0.85
CA MET A 179 -11.83 -9.13 -0.65
C MET A 179 -12.25 -10.22 -1.63
N LYS A 180 -13.56 -10.48 -1.78
CA LYS A 180 -14.06 -11.49 -2.73
C LYS A 180 -13.68 -11.17 -4.17
N ALA A 181 -13.78 -9.89 -4.58
CA ALA A 181 -13.34 -9.43 -5.90
C ALA A 181 -11.86 -9.70 -6.12
N GLY A 182 -11.02 -9.35 -5.14
CA GLY A 182 -9.58 -9.60 -5.19
C GLY A 182 -9.23 -11.09 -5.25
N VAL A 183 -9.87 -11.92 -4.41
CA VAL A 183 -9.68 -13.40 -4.46
C VAL A 183 -10.03 -13.95 -5.83
N LEU A 184 -11.16 -13.53 -6.41
CA LEU A 184 -11.58 -13.97 -7.74
C LEU A 184 -10.56 -13.55 -8.80
N ALA A 185 -10.10 -12.30 -8.79
CA ALA A 185 -9.07 -11.81 -9.72
C ALA A 185 -7.78 -12.61 -9.61
N VAL A 186 -7.33 -12.91 -8.39
CA VAL A 186 -6.14 -13.72 -8.10
C VAL A 186 -6.24 -15.11 -8.71
N VAL A 187 -7.36 -15.80 -8.53
CA VAL A 187 -7.58 -17.13 -9.10
C VAL A 187 -7.51 -17.08 -10.62
N PHE A 188 -8.19 -16.09 -11.24
CA PHE A 188 -8.15 -15.91 -12.68
C PHE A 188 -6.73 -15.63 -13.18
N ASP A 189 -6.01 -14.76 -12.49
CA ASP A 189 -4.65 -14.35 -12.85
C ASP A 189 -3.69 -15.54 -12.87
N ILE A 190 -3.64 -16.33 -11.79
CA ILE A 190 -2.75 -17.49 -11.68
C ILE A 190 -3.10 -18.55 -12.75
N VAL A 191 -4.39 -18.85 -12.92
CA VAL A 191 -4.82 -19.87 -13.89
C VAL A 191 -4.51 -19.43 -15.32
N LEU A 192 -4.84 -18.20 -15.67
CA LEU A 192 -4.60 -17.66 -17.00
C LEU A 192 -3.11 -17.46 -17.29
N ASN A 193 -2.31 -17.04 -16.31
CA ASN A 193 -0.87 -17.00 -16.42
C ASN A 193 -0.29 -18.36 -16.77
N TYR A 194 -0.69 -19.43 -16.06
CA TYR A 194 -0.24 -20.78 -16.37
C TYR A 194 -0.62 -21.22 -17.78
N ILE A 195 -1.85 -20.91 -18.23
CA ILE A 195 -2.34 -21.28 -19.55
C ILE A 195 -1.60 -20.51 -20.66
N PHE A 196 -1.53 -19.18 -20.55
CA PHE A 196 -1.03 -18.33 -21.64
C PHE A 196 0.49 -18.24 -21.70
N ILE A 197 1.18 -18.24 -20.54
CA ILE A 197 2.64 -18.21 -20.54
C ILE A 197 3.19 -19.49 -21.15
N PHE A 198 2.67 -20.67 -20.71
CA PHE A 198 3.24 -21.96 -21.07
C PHE A 198 2.50 -22.69 -22.20
N GLY A 199 1.44 -22.10 -22.76
CA GLY A 199 0.69 -22.70 -23.88
C GLY A 199 -0.02 -23.98 -23.49
N LYS A 200 -0.89 -23.94 -22.48
CA LYS A 200 -1.67 -25.08 -22.04
C LYS A 200 -3.11 -25.04 -22.57
N LEU A 201 -3.83 -26.16 -22.46
CA LEU A 201 -5.25 -26.26 -22.87
C LEU A 201 -5.52 -25.85 -24.32
N GLY A 202 -4.59 -26.08 -25.25
CA GLY A 202 -4.75 -25.75 -26.66
C GLY A 202 -4.39 -24.30 -27.05
N PHE A 203 -3.97 -23.47 -26.12
CA PHE A 203 -3.45 -22.13 -26.41
C PHE A 203 -1.96 -22.19 -26.79
N PRO A 204 -1.48 -21.30 -27.68
CA PRO A 204 -0.06 -21.17 -27.95
C PRO A 204 0.69 -20.61 -26.74
N ALA A 205 1.96 -20.95 -26.58
CA ALA A 205 2.83 -20.34 -25.57
C ALA A 205 3.12 -18.89 -25.96
N MET A 206 2.54 -17.95 -25.22
CA MET A 206 2.65 -16.51 -25.49
C MET A 206 3.75 -15.83 -24.65
N GLY A 207 4.33 -16.54 -23.66
CA GLY A 207 5.38 -15.99 -22.81
C GLY A 207 4.96 -14.71 -22.08
N VAL A 208 5.77 -13.64 -22.22
CA VAL A 208 5.53 -12.33 -21.57
C VAL A 208 4.20 -11.69 -22.00
N VAL A 209 3.81 -11.84 -23.26
CA VAL A 209 2.53 -11.33 -23.78
C VAL A 209 1.37 -12.05 -23.08
N GLY A 210 1.49 -13.36 -22.87
CA GLY A 210 0.51 -14.16 -22.13
C GLY A 210 0.34 -13.69 -20.69
N ALA A 211 1.42 -13.36 -20.01
CA ALA A 211 1.39 -12.80 -18.67
C ALA A 211 0.63 -11.45 -18.63
N ALA A 212 0.91 -10.54 -19.56
CA ALA A 212 0.19 -9.27 -19.64
C ALA A 212 -1.32 -9.46 -19.87
N ILE A 213 -1.69 -10.36 -20.79
CA ILE A 213 -3.10 -10.66 -21.09
C ILE A 213 -3.81 -11.21 -19.86
N ALA A 214 -3.20 -12.17 -19.14
CA ALA A 214 -3.76 -12.76 -17.93
C ALA A 214 -4.02 -11.68 -16.87
N THR A 215 -3.04 -10.83 -16.60
CA THR A 215 -3.16 -9.72 -15.64
C THR A 215 -4.26 -8.72 -16.07
N VAL A 216 -4.37 -8.39 -17.34
CA VAL A 216 -5.41 -7.48 -17.83
C VAL A 216 -6.80 -8.10 -17.67
N ILE A 217 -6.97 -9.37 -18.02
CA ILE A 217 -8.25 -10.09 -17.84
C ILE A 217 -8.63 -10.12 -16.35
N SER A 218 -7.70 -10.43 -15.45
CA SER A 218 -7.96 -10.47 -14.01
C SER A 218 -8.42 -9.12 -13.46
N ARG A 219 -7.85 -8.00 -13.97
CA ARG A 219 -8.30 -6.63 -13.64
C ARG A 219 -9.72 -6.35 -14.13
N PHE A 220 -10.09 -6.82 -15.32
CA PHE A 220 -11.47 -6.72 -15.82
C PHE A 220 -12.43 -7.56 -14.98
N VAL A 221 -12.04 -8.75 -14.55
CA VAL A 221 -12.85 -9.62 -13.67
C VAL A 221 -13.08 -8.93 -12.32
N GLU A 222 -12.03 -8.37 -11.69
CA GLU A 222 -12.16 -7.61 -10.45
C GLU A 222 -13.10 -6.42 -10.61
N CYS A 223 -12.89 -5.62 -11.65
CA CYS A 223 -13.70 -4.45 -11.97
C CYS A 223 -15.17 -4.84 -12.21
N GLY A 224 -15.39 -5.84 -13.05
CA GLY A 224 -16.73 -6.35 -13.36
C GLY A 224 -17.46 -6.84 -12.11
N TYR A 225 -16.78 -7.62 -11.26
CA TYR A 225 -17.36 -8.10 -10.01
C TYR A 225 -17.76 -6.93 -9.09
N LEU A 226 -16.88 -5.97 -8.85
CA LEU A 226 -17.16 -4.82 -7.99
C LEU A 226 -18.30 -3.96 -8.52
N VAL A 227 -18.27 -3.64 -9.81
CA VAL A 227 -19.30 -2.80 -10.44
C VAL A 227 -20.65 -3.51 -10.42
N ILE A 228 -20.72 -4.74 -10.95
CA ILE A 228 -21.98 -5.49 -11.07
C ILE A 228 -22.57 -5.76 -9.68
N TYR A 229 -21.76 -6.25 -8.74
CA TYR A 229 -22.22 -6.55 -7.38
C TYR A 229 -22.78 -5.32 -6.69
N THR A 230 -22.09 -4.18 -6.75
CA THR A 230 -22.51 -2.94 -6.08
C THR A 230 -23.80 -2.38 -6.70
N HIS A 231 -23.99 -2.52 -8.02
CA HIS A 231 -25.21 -2.04 -8.68
C HIS A 231 -26.42 -2.95 -8.41
N ILE A 232 -26.23 -4.26 -8.40
CA ILE A 232 -27.30 -5.21 -8.06
C ILE A 232 -27.77 -4.99 -6.62
N HIS A 233 -26.84 -4.75 -5.70
CA HIS A 233 -27.12 -4.50 -4.29
C HIS A 233 -27.23 -3.01 -3.95
N SER A 234 -27.74 -2.19 -4.87
CA SER A 234 -27.81 -0.73 -4.71
C SER A 234 -28.66 -0.27 -3.51
N ASN A 235 -29.51 -1.14 -2.96
CA ASN A 235 -30.24 -0.86 -1.72
C ASN A 235 -29.34 -0.87 -0.49
N ASP A 236 -28.33 -1.75 -0.47
CA ASP A 236 -27.33 -1.85 0.60
C ASP A 236 -26.24 -0.78 0.44
N TYR A 237 -26.07 -0.26 -0.79
CA TYR A 237 -25.09 0.76 -1.15
C TYR A 237 -25.74 2.02 -1.72
N PRO A 238 -26.46 2.83 -0.90
CA PRO A 238 -27.23 3.97 -1.38
C PRO A 238 -26.44 5.03 -2.14
N PHE A 239 -25.12 5.11 -1.94
CA PHE A 239 -24.25 6.06 -2.63
C PHE A 239 -24.18 5.80 -4.15
N ILE A 240 -24.43 4.55 -4.60
CA ILE A 240 -24.38 4.22 -6.03
C ILE A 240 -25.66 4.63 -6.77
N LYS A 241 -26.81 4.77 -6.04
CA LYS A 241 -28.08 5.16 -6.66
C LYS A 241 -27.95 6.53 -7.30
N HIS A 242 -28.26 6.61 -8.60
CA HIS A 242 -28.19 7.84 -9.41
C HIS A 242 -26.79 8.48 -9.48
N CYS A 243 -25.72 7.73 -9.16
CA CYS A 243 -24.35 8.26 -9.17
C CYS A 243 -23.96 8.80 -10.55
N TYR A 244 -24.29 8.07 -11.60
CA TYR A 244 -23.95 8.41 -12.99
C TYR A 244 -24.94 9.33 -13.71
N ARG A 245 -26.04 9.76 -13.06
CA ARG A 245 -26.95 10.74 -13.66
C ARG A 245 -26.29 12.07 -13.95
N THR A 246 -25.42 12.49 -13.06
CA THR A 246 -24.58 13.68 -13.23
C THR A 246 -23.24 13.42 -12.57
N LEU A 247 -22.15 13.87 -13.18
CA LEU A 247 -20.83 13.88 -12.54
C LEU A 247 -20.54 15.22 -11.84
N LYS A 248 -21.55 16.04 -11.62
CA LYS A 248 -21.40 17.31 -10.91
C LYS A 248 -21.10 17.05 -9.44
N VAL A 249 -20.05 17.69 -8.95
CA VAL A 249 -19.63 17.69 -7.55
C VAL A 249 -19.61 19.14 -7.07
N PRO A 250 -20.09 19.45 -5.86
CA PRO A 250 -20.02 20.81 -5.32
C PRO A 250 -18.59 21.34 -5.33
N GLY A 251 -18.38 22.56 -5.86
CA GLY A 251 -17.04 23.13 -6.02
C GLY A 251 -16.31 23.32 -4.68
N SER A 252 -17.05 23.57 -3.59
CA SER A 252 -16.50 23.62 -2.24
C SER A 252 -15.89 22.28 -1.81
N LEU A 253 -16.57 21.16 -2.11
CA LEU A 253 -16.09 19.81 -1.81
C LEU A 253 -14.88 19.46 -2.69
N VAL A 254 -14.90 19.81 -3.97
CA VAL A 254 -13.75 19.64 -4.88
C VAL A 254 -12.50 20.31 -4.30
N LYS A 255 -12.63 21.59 -3.92
CA LYS A 255 -11.53 22.35 -3.32
C LYS A 255 -11.03 21.69 -2.03
N LYS A 256 -11.95 21.31 -1.12
CA LYS A 256 -11.61 20.62 0.13
C LYS A 256 -10.84 19.34 -0.13
N ILE A 257 -11.30 18.47 -1.06
CA ILE A 257 -10.64 17.20 -1.40
C ILE A 257 -9.26 17.42 -2.00
N ILE A 258 -9.10 18.39 -2.92
CA ILE A 258 -7.79 18.68 -3.54
C ILE A 258 -6.79 19.18 -2.50
N VAL A 259 -7.18 20.16 -1.68
CA VAL A 259 -6.30 20.72 -0.66
C VAL A 259 -5.88 19.68 0.38
N THR A 260 -6.80 18.79 0.75
CA THR A 260 -6.52 17.71 1.71
C THR A 260 -5.75 16.54 1.05
N GLY A 261 -6.02 16.25 -0.21
CA GLY A 261 -5.42 15.12 -0.93
C GLY A 261 -4.04 15.38 -1.48
N ALA A 262 -3.73 16.62 -1.90
CA ALA A 262 -2.43 16.95 -2.48
C ALA A 262 -1.24 16.64 -1.55
N PRO A 263 -1.26 16.99 -0.24
CA PRO A 263 -0.19 16.59 0.67
C PRO A 263 -0.06 15.07 0.82
N LEU A 264 -1.17 14.33 0.79
CA LEU A 264 -1.14 12.86 0.89
C LEU A 264 -0.54 12.24 -0.36
N MET A 265 -0.89 12.74 -1.54
CA MET A 265 -0.29 12.26 -2.79
C MET A 265 1.22 12.53 -2.81
N LEU A 266 1.64 13.72 -2.41
CA LEU A 266 3.07 14.05 -2.30
C LEU A 266 3.78 13.18 -1.27
N ASN A 267 3.08 12.83 -0.17
CA ASN A 267 3.59 11.92 0.85
C ASN A 267 3.98 10.56 0.25
N GLU A 268 3.12 9.95 -0.56
CA GLU A 268 3.40 8.62 -1.13
C GLU A 268 4.66 8.64 -2.02
N PHE A 269 4.82 9.69 -2.84
CA PHE A 269 6.00 9.82 -3.71
C PHE A 269 7.28 10.06 -2.92
N LEU A 270 7.28 10.96 -1.95
CA LEU A 270 8.47 11.27 -1.16
C LEU A 270 8.84 10.12 -0.22
N TRP A 271 7.85 9.42 0.34
CA TRP A 271 8.09 8.22 1.14
C TRP A 271 8.77 7.13 0.32
N ALA A 272 8.23 6.80 -0.87
CA ALA A 272 8.83 5.80 -1.74
C ALA A 272 10.23 6.21 -2.24
N GLY A 273 10.41 7.47 -2.62
CA GLY A 273 11.71 8.03 -2.99
C GLY A 273 12.71 7.98 -1.85
N GLY A 274 12.29 8.32 -0.65
CA GLY A 274 13.11 8.26 0.57
C GLY A 274 13.58 6.85 0.89
N LEU A 275 12.69 5.85 0.81
CA LEU A 275 13.07 4.43 1.00
C LEU A 275 14.04 3.95 -0.07
N THR A 276 13.88 4.40 -1.32
CA THR A 276 14.81 4.07 -2.41
C THR A 276 16.20 4.64 -2.13
N LEU A 277 16.29 5.92 -1.74
CA LEU A 277 17.56 6.56 -1.38
C LEU A 277 18.21 5.91 -0.14
N GLN A 278 17.42 5.54 0.86
CA GLN A 278 17.91 4.81 2.02
C GLN A 278 18.50 3.46 1.63
N THR A 279 17.79 2.68 0.81
CA THR A 279 18.26 1.39 0.31
C THR A 279 19.53 1.56 -0.53
N GLN A 280 19.59 2.59 -1.38
CA GLN A 280 20.79 2.92 -2.16
C GLN A 280 21.99 3.24 -1.24
N ALA A 281 21.78 4.04 -0.19
CA ALA A 281 22.85 4.34 0.77
C ALA A 281 23.39 3.08 1.44
N LEU A 282 22.52 2.18 1.88
CA LEU A 282 22.91 0.92 2.51
C LEU A 282 23.62 -0.03 1.53
N SER A 283 23.20 -0.05 0.25
CA SER A 283 23.77 -0.91 -0.79
C SER A 283 25.23 -0.58 -1.13
N THR A 284 25.69 0.63 -0.80
CA THR A 284 27.12 1.03 -0.98
C THR A 284 28.09 0.20 -0.14
N LYS A 285 27.61 -0.54 0.86
CA LYS A 285 28.45 -1.42 1.71
C LYS A 285 28.73 -2.80 1.09
N GLY A 286 28.29 -3.05 -0.15
CA GLY A 286 28.67 -4.24 -0.94
C GLY A 286 27.49 -5.09 -1.44
N LEU A 287 27.80 -5.98 -2.39
CA LEU A 287 26.79 -6.84 -3.04
C LEU A 287 26.10 -7.81 -2.07
N ALA A 288 26.83 -8.34 -1.07
CA ALA A 288 26.24 -9.19 -0.05
C ALA A 288 25.15 -8.46 0.74
N THR A 289 25.34 -7.15 1.00
CA THR A 289 24.32 -6.29 1.64
C THR A 289 23.06 -6.20 0.77
N VAL A 290 23.19 -5.99 -0.53
CA VAL A 290 22.06 -5.93 -1.46
C VAL A 290 21.26 -7.23 -1.42
N GLY A 291 21.96 -8.37 -1.50
CA GLY A 291 21.31 -9.70 -1.40
C GLY A 291 20.57 -9.90 -0.08
N GLY A 292 21.22 -9.55 1.04
CA GLY A 292 20.61 -9.64 2.37
C GLY A 292 19.40 -8.73 2.54
N LEU A 293 19.45 -7.48 2.03
CA LEU A 293 18.32 -6.53 2.05
C LEU A 293 17.14 -7.04 1.20
N ASN A 294 17.39 -7.62 0.04
CA ASN A 294 16.32 -8.14 -0.82
C ASN A 294 15.55 -9.27 -0.14
N ILE A 295 16.25 -10.20 0.51
CA ILE A 295 15.63 -11.28 1.28
C ILE A 295 14.85 -10.71 2.47
N CYS A 296 15.45 -9.77 3.21
CA CYS A 296 14.81 -9.10 4.34
C CYS A 296 13.54 -8.33 3.90
N ASN A 297 13.59 -7.59 2.80
CA ASN A 297 12.46 -6.82 2.28
C ASN A 297 11.28 -7.73 1.88
N THR A 298 11.54 -8.93 1.38
CA THR A 298 10.47 -9.87 1.01
C THR A 298 9.62 -10.25 2.22
N ILE A 299 10.24 -10.62 3.33
CA ILE A 299 9.51 -10.96 4.57
C ILE A 299 8.99 -9.70 5.27
N GLY A 300 9.74 -8.60 5.19
CA GLY A 300 9.34 -7.30 5.72
C GLY A 300 8.06 -6.76 5.11
N ASN A 301 7.82 -6.99 3.81
CA ASN A 301 6.61 -6.60 3.12
C ASN A 301 5.35 -7.28 3.68
N ILE A 302 5.46 -8.53 4.14
CA ILE A 302 4.35 -9.25 4.80
C ILE A 302 3.99 -8.54 6.12
N SER A 303 4.99 -8.18 6.92
CA SER A 303 4.78 -7.46 8.18
C SER A 303 4.18 -6.07 7.95
N ASN A 304 4.72 -5.34 6.96
CA ASN A 304 4.23 -4.02 6.58
C ASN A 304 2.77 -4.07 6.12
N CYS A 305 2.39 -5.09 5.35
CA CYS A 305 1.01 -5.32 4.92
C CYS A 305 0.03 -5.37 6.11
N ILE A 306 0.40 -6.04 7.21
CA ILE A 306 -0.42 -6.14 8.42
C ILE A 306 -0.57 -4.77 9.08
N PHE A 307 0.52 -4.01 9.24
CA PHE A 307 0.48 -2.70 9.92
C PHE A 307 -0.23 -1.63 9.10
N VAL A 308 -0.01 -1.59 7.79
CA VAL A 308 -0.74 -0.69 6.88
C VAL A 308 -2.24 -1.03 6.87
N THR A 309 -2.61 -2.31 6.95
CA THR A 309 -4.02 -2.71 7.05
C THR A 309 -4.63 -2.30 8.38
N MET A 310 -3.90 -2.45 9.49
CA MET A 310 -4.37 -1.95 10.79
C MET A 310 -4.55 -0.42 10.75
N GLY A 311 -3.60 0.30 10.17
CA GLY A 311 -3.72 1.73 9.93
C GLY A 311 -4.94 2.12 9.08
N THR A 312 -5.17 1.42 7.98
CA THR A 312 -6.36 1.63 7.14
C THR A 312 -7.64 1.37 7.92
N THR A 313 -7.67 0.32 8.75
CA THR A 313 -8.82 0.00 9.61
C THR A 313 -9.06 1.12 10.63
N ILE A 314 -8.00 1.67 11.22
CA ILE A 314 -8.06 2.85 12.08
C ILE A 314 -8.68 4.04 11.33
N ALA A 315 -8.20 4.34 10.11
CA ALA A 315 -8.72 5.45 9.31
C ALA A 315 -10.22 5.31 9.02
N ILE A 316 -10.69 4.10 8.75
CA ILE A 316 -12.10 3.81 8.49
C ILE A 316 -12.93 4.03 9.77
N VAL A 317 -12.59 3.34 10.85
CA VAL A 317 -13.39 3.35 12.08
C VAL A 317 -13.36 4.71 12.76
N VAL A 318 -12.18 5.30 12.89
CA VAL A 318 -12.02 6.62 13.52
C VAL A 318 -12.63 7.70 12.64
N GLY A 319 -12.43 7.64 11.31
CA GLY A 319 -13.05 8.57 10.36
C GLY A 319 -14.58 8.57 10.46
N GLN A 320 -15.21 7.38 10.54
CA GLN A 320 -16.65 7.26 10.73
C GLN A 320 -17.13 7.85 12.07
N LEU A 321 -16.39 7.62 13.15
CA LEU A 321 -16.72 8.19 14.46
C LEU A 321 -16.57 9.72 14.48
N LEU A 322 -15.54 10.27 13.84
CA LEU A 322 -15.37 11.72 13.68
C LEU A 322 -16.52 12.31 12.86
N GLY A 323 -16.89 11.67 11.75
CA GLY A 323 -18.03 12.09 10.94
C GLY A 323 -19.36 12.05 11.70
N ALA A 324 -19.56 11.06 12.56
CA ALA A 324 -20.74 10.96 13.42
C ALA A 324 -20.76 12.00 14.58
N GLY A 325 -19.73 12.87 14.70
CA GLY A 325 -19.61 13.83 15.79
C GLY A 325 -19.23 13.21 17.15
N LYS A 326 -18.90 11.91 17.18
CA LYS A 326 -18.60 11.16 18.39
C LYS A 326 -17.12 11.28 18.80
N LEU A 327 -16.66 12.51 19.01
CA LEU A 327 -15.24 12.81 19.23
C LEU A 327 -14.62 12.05 20.42
N LYS A 328 -15.35 11.91 21.52
CA LYS A 328 -14.87 11.16 22.69
C LYS A 328 -14.70 9.67 22.41
N GLU A 329 -15.68 9.07 21.70
CA GLU A 329 -15.58 7.67 21.28
C GLU A 329 -14.43 7.48 20.28
N ALA A 330 -14.25 8.40 19.34
CA ALA A 330 -13.15 8.39 18.37
C ALA A 330 -11.79 8.34 19.07
N LYS A 331 -11.60 9.18 20.11
CA LYS A 331 -10.34 9.25 20.87
C LYS A 331 -10.05 7.93 21.60
N VAL A 332 -11.02 7.39 22.31
CA VAL A 332 -10.86 6.10 23.01
C VAL A 332 -10.62 4.97 22.03
N THR A 333 -11.39 4.92 20.94
CA THR A 333 -11.25 3.89 19.90
C THR A 333 -9.89 3.95 19.22
N ALA A 334 -9.40 5.15 18.85
CA ALA A 334 -8.08 5.33 18.27
C ALA A 334 -6.97 4.80 19.19
N THR A 335 -7.04 5.14 20.49
CA THR A 335 -6.07 4.65 21.50
C THR A 335 -6.10 3.13 21.63
N ARG A 336 -7.28 2.52 21.70
CA ARG A 336 -7.44 1.06 21.76
C ARG A 336 -6.94 0.35 20.51
N MET A 337 -7.20 0.92 19.33
CA MET A 337 -6.73 0.34 18.06
C MET A 337 -5.21 0.45 17.92
N ALA A 338 -4.59 1.55 18.34
CA ALA A 338 -3.14 1.69 18.38
C ALA A 338 -2.51 0.68 19.36
N ALA A 339 -3.10 0.51 20.55
CA ALA A 339 -2.67 -0.50 21.52
C ALA A 339 -2.83 -1.94 20.98
N PHE A 340 -3.90 -2.22 20.25
CA PHE A 340 -4.12 -3.52 19.63
C PHE A 340 -3.11 -3.77 18.48
N SER A 341 -2.80 -2.76 17.67
CA SER A 341 -1.75 -2.85 16.64
C SER A 341 -0.38 -3.13 17.27
N LEU A 342 -0.07 -2.46 18.40
CA LEU A 342 1.14 -2.73 19.17
C LEU A 342 1.16 -4.17 19.71
N LEU A 343 0.04 -4.70 20.18
CA LEU A 343 -0.06 -6.09 20.65
C LEU A 343 0.22 -7.08 19.50
N ILE A 344 -0.32 -6.83 18.31
CA ILE A 344 -0.03 -7.62 17.10
C ILE A 344 1.46 -7.58 16.78
N SER A 345 2.13 -6.44 16.97
CA SER A 345 3.55 -6.30 16.70
C SER A 345 4.43 -7.20 17.55
N PHE A 346 4.06 -7.47 18.81
CA PHE A 346 4.78 -8.43 19.65
C PHE A 346 4.64 -9.87 19.12
N GLY A 347 3.47 -10.23 18.59
CA GLY A 347 3.30 -11.49 17.87
C GLY A 347 4.20 -11.57 16.62
N MET A 348 4.33 -10.46 15.88
CA MET A 348 5.21 -10.39 14.72
C MET A 348 6.70 -10.48 15.07
N ILE A 349 7.14 -9.98 16.22
CA ILE A 349 8.51 -10.18 16.70
C ILE A 349 8.82 -11.67 16.82
N ILE A 350 7.91 -12.44 17.42
CA ILE A 350 8.08 -13.89 17.59
C ILE A 350 8.14 -14.58 16.21
N ILE A 351 7.23 -14.23 15.31
CA ILE A 351 7.17 -14.80 13.96
C ILE A 351 8.45 -14.50 13.20
N LEU A 352 8.87 -13.24 13.14
CA LEU A 352 10.09 -12.83 12.44
C LEU A 352 11.35 -13.38 13.12
N GLY A 353 11.35 -13.48 14.44
CA GLY A 353 12.45 -14.08 15.21
C GLY A 353 12.68 -15.55 14.85
N LEU A 354 11.58 -16.32 14.71
CA LEU A 354 11.62 -17.73 14.34
C LEU A 354 11.88 -17.93 12.83
N LEU A 355 11.30 -17.10 11.97
CA LEU A 355 11.50 -17.19 10.53
C LEU A 355 12.86 -16.64 10.08
N GLY A 356 13.47 -15.74 10.83
CA GLY A 356 14.75 -15.12 10.49
C GLY A 356 15.83 -16.12 10.10
N PRO A 357 16.13 -17.14 10.88
CA PRO A 357 17.15 -18.15 10.51
C PRO A 357 16.67 -19.12 9.42
N VAL A 358 15.34 -19.32 9.23
CA VAL A 358 14.80 -20.32 8.29
C VAL A 358 14.59 -19.73 6.89
N PHE A 359 14.02 -18.52 6.82
CA PHE A 359 13.57 -17.90 5.56
C PHE A 359 14.71 -17.71 4.53
N PRO A 360 15.94 -17.27 4.90
CA PRO A 360 17.02 -17.11 3.92
C PRO A 360 17.47 -18.43 3.25
N HIS A 361 17.19 -19.60 3.85
CA HIS A 361 17.55 -20.90 3.28
C HIS A 361 16.70 -21.28 2.07
N PHE A 362 15.54 -20.65 1.86
CA PHE A 362 14.77 -20.82 0.64
C PHE A 362 15.42 -20.19 -0.61
N TYR A 363 16.47 -19.37 -0.40
CA TYR A 363 17.21 -18.72 -1.47
C TYR A 363 18.52 -19.48 -1.77
N ASN A 364 18.77 -19.72 -3.06
CA ASN A 364 20.04 -20.28 -3.50
C ASN A 364 21.13 -19.19 -3.53
N THR A 365 21.78 -18.95 -2.40
CA THR A 365 22.76 -17.89 -2.21
C THR A 365 23.86 -18.33 -1.24
N THR A 366 24.88 -17.49 -1.05
CA THR A 366 26.00 -17.77 -0.14
C THR A 366 25.57 -17.71 1.34
N ASP A 367 26.31 -18.41 2.20
CA ASP A 367 26.04 -18.41 3.65
C ASP A 367 26.24 -17.02 4.27
N GLU A 368 27.14 -16.22 3.72
CA GLU A 368 27.33 -14.82 4.12
C GLU A 368 26.03 -14.00 3.93
N ILE A 369 25.40 -14.12 2.74
CA ILE A 369 24.15 -13.40 2.43
C ILE A 369 23.02 -13.92 3.33
N ARG A 370 22.93 -15.22 3.59
CA ARG A 370 21.94 -15.81 4.50
C ARG A 370 22.07 -15.28 5.92
N GLN A 371 23.30 -15.21 6.44
CA GLN A 371 23.58 -14.67 7.77
C GLN A 371 23.25 -13.17 7.87
N LEU A 372 23.59 -12.38 6.84
CA LEU A 372 23.23 -10.97 6.78
C LEU A 372 21.71 -10.78 6.75
N ALA A 373 21.01 -11.55 5.91
CA ALA A 373 19.54 -11.50 5.82
C ALA A 373 18.89 -11.84 7.16
N THR A 374 19.36 -12.89 7.85
CA THR A 374 18.90 -13.25 9.20
C THR A 374 19.05 -12.09 10.19
N LYS A 375 20.22 -11.45 10.22
CA LYS A 375 20.49 -10.32 11.12
C LYS A 375 19.63 -9.10 10.76
N PHE A 376 19.38 -8.84 9.48
CA PHE A 376 18.50 -7.78 9.03
C PHE A 376 17.04 -8.06 9.42
N ILE A 377 16.56 -9.29 9.27
CA ILE A 377 15.22 -9.69 9.71
C ILE A 377 15.05 -9.48 11.21
N TRP A 378 16.05 -9.82 12.02
CA TRP A 378 16.02 -9.57 13.46
C TRP A 378 16.05 -8.08 13.82
N ALA A 379 16.78 -7.27 13.05
CA ALA A 379 16.76 -5.81 13.22
C ALA A 379 15.37 -5.21 12.92
N VAL A 380 14.71 -5.68 11.85
CA VAL A 380 13.32 -5.30 11.55
C VAL A 380 12.39 -5.79 12.65
N ALA A 381 12.53 -7.04 13.12
CA ALA A 381 11.72 -7.58 14.21
C ALA A 381 11.78 -6.70 15.45
N ALA A 382 12.98 -6.26 15.84
CA ALA A 382 13.16 -5.35 16.98
C ALA A 382 12.51 -3.97 16.78
N ALA A 383 12.47 -3.45 15.54
CA ALA A 383 11.85 -2.18 15.21
C ALA A 383 10.32 -2.27 15.03
N THR A 384 9.76 -3.47 14.87
CA THR A 384 8.35 -3.73 14.56
C THR A 384 7.36 -3.01 15.50
N PRO A 385 7.55 -2.92 16.84
CA PRO A 385 6.65 -2.18 17.71
C PRO A 385 6.60 -0.68 17.38
N PHE A 386 7.74 -0.08 17.04
CA PHE A 386 7.82 1.32 16.67
C PHE A 386 7.19 1.58 15.30
N ILE A 387 7.43 0.70 14.34
CA ILE A 387 6.79 0.73 13.01
C ILE A 387 5.28 0.62 13.14
N SER A 388 4.79 -0.28 13.99
CA SER A 388 3.35 -0.47 14.24
C SER A 388 2.70 0.77 14.86
N LEU A 389 3.36 1.40 15.84
CA LEU A 389 2.89 2.63 16.48
C LEU A 389 2.90 3.81 15.50
N SER A 390 4.02 4.06 14.82
CA SER A 390 4.14 5.17 13.88
C SER A 390 3.11 5.08 12.74
N ASN A 391 2.84 3.87 12.23
CA ASN A 391 1.76 3.65 11.26
C ASN A 391 0.38 3.95 11.85
N SER A 392 0.09 3.47 13.06
CA SER A 392 -1.20 3.73 13.71
C SER A 392 -1.42 5.23 13.91
N GLU A 393 -0.41 5.93 14.40
CA GLU A 393 -0.43 7.37 14.63
C GLU A 393 -0.58 8.17 13.34
N TYR A 394 0.12 7.78 12.27
CA TYR A 394 -0.06 8.35 10.93
C TYR A 394 -1.52 8.29 10.49
N PHE A 395 -2.16 7.13 10.60
CA PHE A 395 -3.55 6.98 10.17
C PHE A 395 -4.54 7.66 11.11
N ILE A 396 -4.25 7.77 12.42
CA ILE A 396 -5.06 8.55 13.36
C ILE A 396 -5.00 10.03 12.99
N LEU A 397 -3.81 10.61 12.82
CA LEU A 397 -3.62 12.02 12.44
C LEU A 397 -4.29 12.34 11.12
N ARG A 398 -4.17 11.43 10.15
CA ARG A 398 -4.78 11.53 8.83
C ARG A 398 -6.31 11.55 8.90
N SER A 399 -6.94 10.73 9.77
CA SER A 399 -8.39 10.61 9.91
C SER A 399 -9.10 11.94 10.20
N GLY A 400 -8.42 12.85 10.89
CA GLY A 400 -8.91 14.20 11.18
C GLY A 400 -8.67 15.23 10.08
N GLY A 401 -8.15 14.83 8.91
CA GLY A 401 -7.92 15.71 7.77
C GLY A 401 -6.71 16.64 7.90
N LYS A 402 -5.85 16.47 8.91
CA LYS A 402 -4.63 17.27 9.08
C LYS A 402 -3.47 16.75 8.22
N THR A 403 -3.70 16.69 6.91
CA THR A 403 -2.82 16.00 5.95
C THR A 403 -1.45 16.64 5.77
N ILE A 404 -1.31 17.94 5.96
CA ILE A 404 0.02 18.61 5.98
C ILE A 404 0.83 18.11 7.17
N ILE A 405 0.19 17.94 8.34
CA ILE A 405 0.85 17.44 9.53
C ILE A 405 1.28 15.98 9.31
N THR A 406 0.43 15.14 8.71
CA THR A 406 0.78 13.75 8.40
C THR A 406 1.90 13.67 7.37
N PHE A 407 1.93 14.53 6.38
CA PHE A 407 3.02 14.66 5.42
C PHE A 407 4.36 15.00 6.10
N LEU A 408 4.37 16.01 6.98
CA LEU A 408 5.56 16.39 7.75
C LEU A 408 6.02 15.25 8.69
N PHE A 409 5.07 14.58 9.33
CA PHE A 409 5.33 13.48 10.24
C PHE A 409 5.93 12.26 9.55
N ASP A 410 5.47 11.92 8.35
CA ASP A 410 5.85 10.70 7.65
C ASP A 410 7.00 10.93 6.65
N SER A 411 6.69 11.50 5.48
CA SER A 411 7.67 11.61 4.39
C SER A 411 8.80 12.58 4.68
N CYS A 412 8.52 13.71 5.34
CA CYS A 412 9.59 14.64 5.70
C CYS A 412 10.54 14.01 6.74
N PHE A 413 10.04 13.19 7.68
CA PHE A 413 10.88 12.45 8.61
C PHE A 413 11.78 11.46 7.86
N VAL A 414 11.25 10.70 6.92
CA VAL A 414 12.05 9.77 6.12
C VAL A 414 13.13 10.51 5.33
N CYS A 415 12.77 11.59 4.61
CA CYS A 415 13.70 12.32 3.76
C CYS A 415 14.73 13.15 4.54
N LEU A 416 14.35 13.75 5.67
CA LEU A 416 15.21 14.68 6.42
C LEU A 416 15.95 14.02 7.60
N VAL A 417 15.50 12.84 8.04
CA VAL A 417 16.11 12.14 9.16
C VAL A 417 16.65 10.78 8.72
N ASN A 418 15.80 9.86 8.24
CA ASN A 418 16.23 8.50 7.94
C ASN A 418 17.29 8.45 6.83
N VAL A 419 17.07 9.15 5.70
CA VAL A 419 18.00 9.16 4.55
C VAL A 419 19.33 9.82 4.92
N PRO A 420 19.41 11.03 5.49
CA PRO A 420 20.68 11.63 5.89
C PRO A 420 21.43 10.80 6.93
N VAL A 421 20.75 10.23 7.93
CA VAL A 421 21.38 9.37 8.92
C VAL A 421 21.94 8.11 8.26
N ALA A 422 21.18 7.45 7.36
CA ALA A 422 21.69 6.30 6.62
C ALA A 422 22.94 6.65 5.80
N ILE A 423 22.94 7.78 5.08
CA ILE A 423 24.09 8.26 4.30
C ILE A 423 25.28 8.57 5.21
N CYS A 424 25.06 9.30 6.32
CA CYS A 424 26.12 9.64 7.26
C CYS A 424 26.75 8.39 7.89
N LEU A 425 25.94 7.46 8.36
CA LEU A 425 26.45 6.23 8.98
C LEU A 425 27.19 5.35 7.97
N THR A 426 26.72 5.26 6.73
CA THR A 426 27.38 4.46 5.69
C THR A 426 28.70 5.07 5.22
N LYS A 427 28.78 6.42 5.09
CA LYS A 427 29.95 7.10 4.52
C LYS A 427 31.02 7.45 5.57
N PHE A 428 30.60 7.86 6.77
CA PHE A 428 31.51 8.47 7.74
C PHE A 428 31.77 7.61 8.98
N THR A 429 31.22 6.37 9.03
CA THR A 429 31.48 5.48 10.16
C THR A 429 32.00 4.12 9.70
N ALA A 430 32.79 3.48 10.59
CA ALA A 430 33.27 2.11 10.41
C ALA A 430 32.27 1.07 10.98
N ILE A 431 31.05 1.47 11.34
CA ILE A 431 30.03 0.57 11.89
C ILE A 431 29.70 -0.50 10.86
N HIS A 432 29.58 -1.75 11.31
CA HIS A 432 29.18 -2.86 10.47
C HIS A 432 27.75 -2.64 9.95
N ILE A 433 27.47 -3.04 8.71
CA ILE A 433 26.18 -2.77 8.02
C ILE A 433 24.95 -3.20 8.82
N VAL A 434 25.02 -4.30 9.57
CA VAL A 434 23.91 -4.74 10.44
C VAL A 434 23.62 -3.71 11.53
N GLY A 435 24.67 -3.11 12.13
CA GLY A 435 24.50 -2.04 13.12
C GLY A 435 23.90 -0.78 12.52
N ILE A 436 24.35 -0.39 11.32
CA ILE A 436 23.79 0.75 10.59
C ILE A 436 22.31 0.51 10.29
N PHE A 437 21.97 -0.66 9.75
CA PHE A 437 20.60 -1.04 9.43
C PHE A 437 19.70 -1.06 10.67
N PHE A 438 20.21 -1.61 11.78
CA PHE A 438 19.51 -1.59 13.07
C PHE A 438 19.24 -0.16 13.55
N LEU A 439 20.26 0.71 13.58
CA LEU A 439 20.13 2.11 14.03
C LEU A 439 19.11 2.89 13.17
N VAL A 440 19.16 2.73 11.85
CA VAL A 440 18.23 3.40 10.93
C VAL A 440 16.79 2.94 11.18
N ASN A 441 16.56 1.64 11.41
CA ASN A 441 15.21 1.15 11.75
C ASN A 441 14.76 1.62 13.14
N MET A 442 15.66 1.82 14.11
CA MET A 442 15.33 2.35 15.43
C MET A 442 14.91 3.82 15.41
N LEU A 443 15.17 4.59 14.34
CA LEU A 443 14.64 5.95 14.16
C LEU A 443 13.12 5.97 14.14
N GLU A 444 12.45 4.87 13.75
CA GLU A 444 11.00 4.74 13.87
C GLU A 444 10.51 4.91 15.32
N GLY A 445 11.35 4.63 16.33
CA GLY A 445 11.03 4.91 17.73
C GLY A 445 10.94 6.40 18.05
N ILE A 446 11.79 7.22 17.44
CA ILE A 446 11.72 8.69 17.56
C ILE A 446 10.45 9.19 16.88
N LYS A 447 10.16 8.68 15.67
CA LYS A 447 8.95 9.01 14.93
C LYS A 447 7.70 8.63 15.72
N ALA A 448 7.62 7.43 16.28
CA ALA A 448 6.52 6.99 17.14
C ALA A 448 6.36 7.89 18.38
N LEU A 449 7.44 8.31 19.02
CA LEU A 449 7.35 9.25 20.16
C LEU A 449 6.76 10.60 19.75
N ILE A 450 7.17 11.15 18.60
CA ILE A 450 6.61 12.37 18.05
C ILE A 450 5.12 12.20 17.76
N GLY A 451 4.75 11.11 17.09
CA GLY A 451 3.36 10.77 16.76
C GLY A 451 2.49 10.61 18.01
N PHE A 452 3.00 9.92 19.02
CA PHE A 452 2.30 9.76 20.30
C PHE A 452 1.99 11.13 20.96
N ILE A 453 2.97 12.06 20.98
CA ILE A 453 2.77 13.41 21.52
C ILE A 453 1.69 14.15 20.71
N MET A 454 1.73 14.03 19.37
CA MET A 454 0.77 14.70 18.48
C MET A 454 -0.65 14.14 18.66
N VAL A 455 -0.79 12.82 18.75
CA VAL A 455 -2.09 12.15 18.99
C VAL A 455 -2.64 12.54 20.37
N LYS A 456 -1.79 12.59 21.40
CA LYS A 456 -2.18 12.98 22.77
C LYS A 456 -2.63 14.44 22.86
N LYS A 457 -2.12 15.33 22.01
CA LYS A 457 -2.54 16.74 21.94
C LYS A 457 -3.87 16.95 21.22
N ASP A 458 -4.54 15.89 20.78
CA ASP A 458 -5.86 15.89 20.13
C ASP A 458 -5.94 16.77 18.86
N ILE A 459 -4.81 17.07 18.22
CA ILE A 459 -4.77 17.94 17.02
C ILE A 459 -5.51 17.35 15.81
N TRP A 460 -5.78 16.05 15.87
CA TRP A 460 -6.48 15.30 14.83
C TRP A 460 -7.99 15.18 15.06
N LEU A 461 -8.48 15.51 16.28
CA LEU A 461 -9.91 15.45 16.63
C LEU A 461 -10.69 16.55 15.91
N ASN A 462 -10.92 16.35 14.63
CA ASN A 462 -11.58 17.32 13.77
C ASN A 462 -12.54 16.64 12.79
N THR A 463 -13.71 17.23 12.60
CA THR A 463 -14.67 16.86 11.57
C THR A 463 -14.44 17.73 10.35
N ILE A 464 -14.20 17.13 9.18
CA ILE A 464 -13.91 17.86 7.92
C ILE A 464 -15.15 17.97 7.01
N VAL A 465 -16.21 17.28 7.36
CA VAL A 465 -17.51 17.32 6.69
C VAL A 465 -18.47 18.19 7.47
N ASP A 466 -19.30 18.94 6.75
CA ASP A 466 -20.31 19.84 7.33
C ASP A 466 -21.59 19.10 7.67
#